data_3473842e9cddfe6bf8ecb8afd644c083
#
_entry.id   3473842e9cddfe6bf8ecb8afd644c083
#
_cell.length_a   1.000
_cell.length_b   1.000
_cell.length_c   1.000
_cell.angle_alpha   90.00
_cell.angle_beta   90.00
_cell.angle_gamma   90.00
#
_symmetry.space_group_name_H-M   'P 1'
#
loop_
_entity.id
_entity.type
_entity.pdbx_description
1 polymer ?
#
loop_
_entity_poly.entity_id
_entity_poly.type
_entity_poly.pdbx_seq_one_letter_code
_entity_poly.pdbx_strand_id
1 'polypeptide(L)'
;MTLVAAAFLATAFVGAALGALLFDRPAVGAAAGLAADADFLFPAALGWPFVHRGISHSLPALLALAGVAAAVWYAVDGLGDHRTAGATVAVAYASHLLIDVTTPEGIPPLSPLSDRIVYVALPTTGHSPVPTLILCAGSLWVLSRTGALGSLATRLDPSRIGD
;
A
#
# COMPACT_ATOMS: atom_id res chain seq x y z
N MET A 1 -8.68 7.35 18.74
CA MET A 1 -8.11 6.71 17.53
C MET A 1 -7.44 7.81 16.73
N THR A 2 -6.15 7.76 16.62
CA THR A 2 -5.31 8.85 16.14
C THR A 2 -5.40 9.00 14.61
N LEU A 3 -5.12 10.20 14.08
CA LEU A 3 -5.00 10.50 12.64
C LEU A 3 -4.05 9.51 11.92
N VAL A 4 -3.05 9.00 12.62
CA VAL A 4 -2.13 7.97 12.14
C VAL A 4 -2.87 6.68 11.74
N ALA A 5 -3.75 6.14 12.58
CA ALA A 5 -4.52 4.94 12.25
C ALA A 5 -5.44 5.15 11.02
N ALA A 6 -5.98 6.36 10.86
CA ALA A 6 -6.80 6.69 9.70
C ALA A 6 -5.97 6.75 8.40
N ALA A 7 -4.72 7.24 8.48
CA ALA A 7 -3.81 7.26 7.34
C ALA A 7 -3.45 5.83 6.87
N PHE A 8 -3.09 4.93 7.80
CA PHE A 8 -2.86 3.51 7.49
C PHE A 8 -4.07 2.85 6.81
N LEU A 9 -5.28 3.13 7.32
CA LEU A 9 -6.49 2.60 6.69
C LEU A 9 -6.68 3.15 5.29
N ALA A 10 -6.41 4.43 5.06
CA ALA A 10 -6.57 5.03 3.74
C ALA A 10 -5.61 4.39 2.71
N THR A 11 -4.34 4.21 3.04
CA THR A 11 -3.35 3.58 2.14
C THR A 11 -3.70 2.12 1.87
N ALA A 12 -4.17 1.36 2.89
CA ALA A 12 -4.66 0.00 2.71
C ALA A 12 -5.87 -0.06 1.77
N PHE A 13 -6.86 0.81 1.98
CA PHE A 13 -8.07 0.84 1.14
C PHE A 13 -7.78 1.29 -0.28
N VAL A 14 -6.93 2.27 -0.50
CA VAL A 14 -6.51 2.71 -1.84
C VAL A 14 -5.78 1.56 -2.55
N GLY A 15 -4.84 0.91 -1.88
CA GLY A 15 -4.13 -0.25 -2.42
C GLY A 15 -5.08 -1.39 -2.76
N ALA A 16 -6.04 -1.72 -1.88
CA ALA A 16 -7.06 -2.73 -2.12
C ALA A 16 -7.94 -2.39 -3.33
N ALA A 17 -8.40 -1.13 -3.42
CA ALA A 17 -9.25 -0.68 -4.51
C ALA A 17 -8.53 -0.75 -5.87
N LEU A 18 -7.28 -0.31 -5.93
CA LEU A 18 -6.45 -0.41 -7.14
C LEU A 18 -6.17 -1.88 -7.50
N GLY A 19 -5.86 -2.71 -6.51
CA GLY A 19 -5.67 -4.14 -6.71
C GLY A 19 -6.92 -4.85 -7.21
N ALA A 20 -8.11 -4.48 -6.72
CA ALA A 20 -9.38 -5.03 -7.19
C ALA A 20 -9.71 -4.54 -8.60
N LEU A 21 -9.59 -3.23 -8.84
CA LEU A 21 -10.03 -2.60 -10.09
C LEU A 21 -9.18 -3.00 -11.29
N LEU A 22 -7.86 -3.10 -11.10
CA LEU A 22 -6.91 -3.28 -12.20
C LEU A 22 -6.46 -4.74 -12.38
N PHE A 23 -6.48 -5.53 -11.31
CA PHE A 23 -5.80 -6.81 -11.28
C PHE A 23 -6.60 -7.96 -10.64
N ASP A 24 -7.79 -7.69 -10.11
CA ASP A 24 -8.59 -8.65 -9.33
C ASP A 24 -7.84 -9.26 -8.11
N ARG A 25 -6.99 -8.43 -7.46
CA ARG A 25 -6.14 -8.82 -6.33
C ARG A 25 -6.24 -7.84 -5.15
N PRO A 26 -7.42 -7.64 -4.56
CA PRO A 26 -7.63 -6.63 -3.51
C PRO A 26 -6.76 -6.87 -2.26
N ALA A 27 -6.58 -8.12 -1.85
CA ALA A 27 -5.78 -8.45 -0.65
C ALA A 27 -4.29 -8.14 -0.86
N VAL A 28 -3.76 -8.47 -2.05
CA VAL A 28 -2.36 -8.14 -2.41
C VAL A 28 -2.18 -6.63 -2.48
N GLY A 29 -3.15 -5.92 -3.08
CA GLY A 29 -3.14 -4.46 -3.12
C GLY A 29 -3.18 -3.82 -1.73
N ALA A 30 -4.03 -4.31 -0.81
CA ALA A 30 -4.08 -3.82 0.56
C ALA A 30 -2.75 -4.01 1.30
N ALA A 31 -2.17 -5.21 1.21
CA ALA A 31 -0.88 -5.52 1.83
C ALA A 31 0.25 -4.63 1.27
N ALA A 32 0.29 -4.44 -0.05
CA ALA A 32 1.29 -3.59 -0.69
C ALA A 32 1.10 -2.10 -0.35
N GLY A 33 -0.15 -1.64 -0.23
CA GLY A 33 -0.47 -0.27 0.21
C GLY A 33 0.00 0.03 1.64
N LEU A 34 0.13 -0.99 2.49
CA LEU A 34 0.67 -0.86 3.86
C LEU A 34 2.17 -1.11 3.95
N ALA A 35 2.79 -1.71 2.93
CA ALA A 35 4.15 -2.23 3.05
C ALA A 35 5.21 -1.14 3.25
N ALA A 36 4.98 0.08 2.77
CA ALA A 36 5.88 1.21 3.02
C ALA A 36 5.99 1.53 4.52
N ASP A 37 4.86 1.45 5.24
CA ASP A 37 4.77 1.70 6.68
C ASP A 37 5.31 0.54 7.55
N ALA A 38 5.78 -0.55 6.93
CA ALA A 38 6.43 -1.62 7.68
C ALA A 38 7.71 -1.16 8.40
N ASP A 39 8.24 0.01 8.05
CA ASP A 39 9.36 0.65 8.75
C ASP A 39 9.07 0.99 10.22
N PHE A 40 7.81 1.13 10.62
CA PHE A 40 7.45 1.22 12.04
C PHE A 40 7.84 -0.02 12.86
N LEU A 41 8.13 -1.15 12.20
CA LEU A 41 8.65 -2.35 12.84
C LEU A 41 10.18 -2.31 13.02
N PHE A 42 10.87 -1.35 12.41
CA PHE A 42 12.31 -1.24 12.55
C PHE A 42 12.69 -0.66 13.92
N PRO A 43 13.71 -1.23 14.56
CA PRO A 43 14.25 -0.65 15.80
C PRO A 43 14.73 0.79 15.57
N ALA A 44 14.29 1.72 16.40
CA ALA A 44 14.69 3.13 16.30
C ALA A 44 16.24 3.34 16.38
N ALA A 45 16.95 2.37 16.98
CA ALA A 45 18.41 2.39 17.07
C ALA A 45 19.13 2.24 15.73
N LEU A 46 18.46 1.77 14.66
CA LEU A 46 19.10 1.60 13.36
C LEU A 46 19.44 2.93 12.67
N GLY A 47 18.67 4.00 12.96
CA GLY A 47 18.87 5.29 12.31
C GLY A 47 18.66 5.26 10.79
N TRP A 48 19.13 6.30 10.11
CA TRP A 48 19.06 6.37 8.64
C TRP A 48 19.83 5.22 7.98
N PRO A 49 19.30 4.57 6.90
CA PRO A 49 18.04 4.87 6.19
C PRO A 49 16.81 4.10 6.71
N PHE A 50 16.86 3.48 7.88
CA PHE A 50 15.81 2.61 8.45
C PHE A 50 14.82 3.35 9.36
N VAL A 51 14.79 4.67 9.29
CA VAL A 51 13.81 5.50 9.97
C VAL A 51 12.48 5.52 9.18
N HIS A 52 11.40 5.90 9.85
CA HIS A 52 10.13 6.16 9.14
C HIS A 52 10.34 7.19 8.02
N ARG A 53 9.77 6.90 6.86
CA ARG A 53 10.01 7.62 5.60
C ARG A 53 11.47 7.61 5.14
N GLY A 54 12.19 6.54 5.45
CA GLY A 54 13.52 6.27 4.94
C GLY A 54 13.50 5.38 3.68
N ILE A 55 14.23 4.26 3.75
CA ILE A 55 14.39 3.34 2.61
C ILE A 55 13.05 2.75 2.13
N SER A 56 12.14 2.46 3.04
CA SER A 56 10.81 1.92 2.72
C SER A 56 9.98 2.88 1.87
N HIS A 57 10.16 4.20 1.98
CA HIS A 57 9.43 5.20 1.22
C HIS A 57 10.18 5.64 -0.04
N SER A 58 10.77 4.69 -0.76
CA SER A 58 11.61 4.95 -1.93
C SER A 58 11.23 4.12 -3.16
N LEU A 59 11.64 4.59 -4.34
CA LEU A 59 11.46 3.84 -5.59
C LEU A 59 12.26 2.53 -5.60
N PRO A 60 13.51 2.46 -5.10
CA PRO A 60 14.22 1.19 -4.95
C PRO A 60 13.45 0.16 -4.13
N ALA A 61 12.83 0.55 -2.99
CA ALA A 61 12.02 -0.36 -2.18
C ALA A 61 10.77 -0.84 -2.91
N LEU A 62 10.08 0.06 -3.62
CA LEU A 62 8.96 -0.29 -4.47
C LEU A 62 9.33 -1.36 -5.50
N LEU A 63 10.41 -1.13 -6.25
CA LEU A 63 10.86 -2.05 -7.30
C LEU A 63 11.30 -3.39 -6.71
N ALA A 64 12.01 -3.37 -5.57
CA ALA A 64 12.42 -4.58 -4.88
C ALA A 64 11.22 -5.41 -4.42
N LEU A 65 10.22 -4.79 -3.78
CA LEU A 65 9.04 -5.50 -3.30
C LEU A 65 8.20 -6.06 -4.45
N ALA A 66 8.00 -5.29 -5.52
CA ALA A 66 7.29 -5.75 -6.71
C ALA A 66 8.01 -6.92 -7.39
N GLY A 67 9.35 -6.86 -7.48
CA GLY A 67 10.16 -7.95 -7.99
C GLY A 67 10.11 -9.21 -7.13
N VAL A 68 10.19 -9.05 -5.80
CA VAL A 68 10.03 -10.17 -4.85
C VAL A 68 8.65 -10.80 -4.98
N ALA A 69 7.59 -9.99 -5.04
CA ALA A 69 6.24 -10.51 -5.24
C ALA A 69 6.14 -11.32 -6.55
N ALA A 70 6.63 -10.77 -7.66
CA ALA A 70 6.64 -11.48 -8.93
C ALA A 70 7.43 -12.79 -8.85
N ALA A 71 8.61 -12.79 -8.20
CA ALA A 71 9.44 -13.97 -8.04
C ALA A 71 8.76 -15.05 -7.18
N VAL A 72 8.12 -14.67 -6.08
CA VAL A 72 7.37 -15.59 -5.21
C VAL A 72 6.22 -16.23 -5.98
N TRP A 73 5.43 -15.43 -6.71
CA TRP A 73 4.32 -15.97 -7.54
C TRP A 73 4.80 -16.85 -8.68
N TYR A 74 5.97 -16.57 -9.24
CA TYR A 74 6.58 -17.44 -10.24
C TYR A 74 7.06 -18.77 -9.64
N ALA A 75 7.61 -18.75 -8.43
CA ALA A 75 8.20 -19.93 -7.80
C ALA A 75 7.19 -20.85 -7.09
N VAL A 76 5.98 -20.34 -6.78
CA VAL A 76 4.96 -21.10 -6.05
C VAL A 76 3.80 -21.43 -6.98
N ASP A 77 3.66 -22.72 -7.29
CA ASP A 77 2.57 -23.21 -8.14
C ASP A 77 1.19 -22.88 -7.54
N GLY A 78 0.25 -22.57 -8.43
CA GLY A 78 -1.15 -22.31 -8.03
C GLY A 78 -1.45 -20.87 -7.56
N LEU A 79 -0.46 -20.00 -7.40
CA LEU A 79 -0.70 -18.59 -7.04
C LEU A 79 -1.20 -17.72 -8.22
N GLY A 80 -1.12 -18.23 -9.45
CA GLY A 80 -1.53 -17.53 -10.66
C GLY A 80 -0.44 -16.66 -11.28
N ASP A 81 -0.82 -15.67 -12.11
CA ASP A 81 0.13 -14.91 -12.91
C ASP A 81 1.04 -14.00 -12.06
N HIS A 82 2.35 -14.23 -12.18
CA HIS A 82 3.40 -13.51 -11.47
C HIS A 82 3.54 -12.05 -11.92
N ARG A 83 3.29 -11.75 -13.19
CA ARG A 83 3.36 -10.38 -13.73
C ARG A 83 2.27 -9.52 -13.13
N THR A 84 1.06 -10.06 -13.07
CA THR A 84 -0.06 -9.39 -12.42
C THR A 84 0.19 -9.17 -10.93
N ALA A 85 0.81 -10.14 -10.23
CA ALA A 85 1.17 -9.97 -8.81
C ALA A 85 2.18 -8.83 -8.61
N GLY A 86 3.26 -8.82 -9.37
CA GLY A 86 4.26 -7.75 -9.32
C GLY A 86 3.67 -6.37 -9.67
N ALA A 87 2.85 -6.31 -10.72
CA ALA A 87 2.17 -5.07 -11.12
C ALA A 87 1.21 -4.56 -10.04
N THR A 88 0.45 -5.46 -9.38
CA THR A 88 -0.44 -5.09 -8.27
C THR A 88 0.36 -4.44 -7.13
N VAL A 89 1.47 -5.07 -6.74
CA VAL A 89 2.35 -4.54 -5.68
C VAL A 89 2.92 -3.19 -6.10
N ALA A 90 3.43 -3.07 -7.33
CA ALA A 90 4.01 -1.82 -7.83
C ALA A 90 3.00 -0.67 -7.80
N VAL A 91 1.78 -0.88 -8.31
CA VAL A 91 0.73 0.16 -8.36
C VAL A 91 0.23 0.53 -6.97
N ALA A 92 -0.03 -0.45 -6.11
CA ALA A 92 -0.52 -0.20 -4.76
C ALA A 92 0.54 0.50 -3.88
N TYR A 93 1.80 0.07 -3.97
CA TYR A 93 2.89 0.72 -3.26
C TYR A 93 3.15 2.13 -3.79
N ALA A 94 3.13 2.33 -5.11
CA ALA A 94 3.28 3.66 -5.70
C ALA A 94 2.17 4.62 -5.25
N SER A 95 0.94 4.14 -5.08
CA SER A 95 -0.16 4.97 -4.58
C SER A 95 0.10 5.47 -3.15
N HIS A 96 0.71 4.65 -2.28
CA HIS A 96 1.15 5.06 -0.96
C HIS A 96 2.19 6.18 -1.06
N LEU A 97 3.25 5.97 -1.83
CA LEU A 97 4.30 7.00 -2.02
C LEU A 97 3.73 8.31 -2.57
N LEU A 98 2.74 8.22 -3.49
CA LEU A 98 2.07 9.41 -4.04
C LEU A 98 1.24 10.15 -2.99
N ILE A 99 0.59 9.45 -2.06
CA ILE A 99 -0.10 10.09 -0.94
C ILE A 99 0.91 10.80 -0.05
N ASP A 100 2.02 10.15 0.29
CA ASP A 100 3.03 10.70 1.18
C ASP A 100 3.78 11.90 0.60
N VAL A 101 4.04 11.91 -0.71
CA VAL A 101 4.66 13.05 -1.37
C VAL A 101 3.80 14.32 -1.27
N THR A 102 2.49 14.19 -1.03
CA THR A 102 1.58 15.31 -0.82
C THR A 102 1.55 15.82 0.64
N THR A 103 2.28 15.18 1.53
CA THR A 103 2.41 15.62 2.93
C THR A 103 3.62 16.52 3.10
N PRO A 104 3.65 17.39 4.14
CA PRO A 104 4.79 18.29 4.38
C PRO A 104 6.12 17.56 4.61
N GLU A 105 6.05 16.35 5.15
CA GLU A 105 7.23 15.52 5.43
C GLU A 105 7.86 14.96 4.15
N GLY A 106 7.05 14.74 3.09
CA GLY A 106 7.51 14.19 1.83
C GLY A 106 8.11 12.79 1.91
N ILE A 107 8.85 12.40 0.90
CA ILE A 107 9.57 11.13 0.81
C ILE A 107 10.97 11.31 0.22
N PRO A 108 11.96 10.46 0.53
CA PRO A 108 13.25 10.39 -0.13
C PRO A 108 13.20 9.35 -1.29
N PRO A 109 12.80 9.75 -2.52
CA PRO A 109 12.48 8.78 -3.58
C PRO A 109 13.66 7.93 -4.01
N LEU A 110 14.90 8.36 -3.75
CA LEU A 110 16.12 7.66 -4.13
C LEU A 110 16.89 7.07 -2.93
N SER A 111 16.28 6.98 -1.74
CA SER A 111 16.91 6.31 -0.59
C SER A 111 17.25 4.85 -0.94
N PRO A 112 18.41 4.31 -0.50
CA PRO A 112 19.43 4.91 0.37
C PRO A 112 20.50 5.73 -0.38
N LEU A 113 20.42 5.86 -1.70
CA LEU A 113 21.42 6.54 -2.53
C LEU A 113 21.41 8.06 -2.31
N SER A 114 20.29 8.61 -1.86
CA SER A 114 20.11 10.03 -1.56
C SER A 114 19.08 10.20 -0.45
N ASP A 115 19.36 11.11 0.47
CA ASP A 115 18.47 11.54 1.56
C ASP A 115 17.60 12.75 1.17
N ARG A 116 17.68 13.20 -0.09
CA ARG A 116 16.91 14.35 -0.57
C ARG A 116 15.42 14.08 -0.48
N ILE A 117 14.73 14.87 0.32
CA ILE A 117 13.27 14.82 0.45
C ILE A 117 12.60 15.54 -0.72
N VAL A 118 11.57 14.92 -1.29
CA VAL A 118 10.69 15.48 -2.31
C VAL A 118 9.27 15.55 -1.74
N TYR A 119 8.62 16.70 -1.87
CA TYR A 119 7.23 16.89 -1.52
C TYR A 119 6.54 17.83 -2.51
N VAL A 120 5.22 17.70 -2.61
CA VAL A 120 4.36 18.59 -3.38
C VAL A 120 3.46 19.34 -2.42
N ALA A 121 3.65 20.67 -2.32
CA ALA A 121 2.83 21.50 -1.44
C ALA A 121 1.40 21.57 -2.00
N LEU A 122 0.48 20.87 -1.35
CA LEU A 122 -0.95 20.96 -1.62
C LEU A 122 -1.65 21.74 -0.51
N PRO A 123 -2.79 22.42 -0.79
CA PRO A 123 -3.58 23.11 0.21
C PRO A 123 -4.10 22.16 1.31
N THR A 124 -4.32 20.89 0.96
CA THR A 124 -4.68 19.80 1.88
C THR A 124 -3.74 18.63 1.66
N THR A 125 -3.19 18.07 2.74
CA THR A 125 -2.31 16.91 2.66
C THR A 125 -3.11 15.61 2.67
N GLY A 126 -2.56 14.54 2.10
CA GLY A 126 -3.18 13.22 2.06
C GLY A 126 -3.54 12.65 3.45
N HIS A 127 -2.85 13.11 4.51
CA HIS A 127 -3.12 12.69 5.89
C HIS A 127 -4.04 13.62 6.68
N SER A 128 -4.53 14.71 6.07
CA SER A 128 -5.55 15.53 6.72
C SER A 128 -6.94 14.84 6.66
N PRO A 129 -7.86 15.15 7.62
CA PRO A 129 -9.10 14.38 7.76
C PRO A 129 -9.95 14.33 6.49
N VAL A 130 -10.08 15.43 5.77
CA VAL A 130 -10.95 15.49 4.58
C VAL A 130 -10.41 14.64 3.43
N PRO A 131 -9.17 14.78 2.95
CA PRO A 131 -8.61 13.88 1.94
C PRO A 131 -8.64 12.41 2.37
N THR A 132 -8.30 12.11 3.62
CA THR A 132 -8.35 10.74 4.15
C THR A 132 -9.75 10.14 4.03
N LEU A 133 -10.80 10.88 4.42
CA LEU A 133 -12.18 10.42 4.28
C LEU A 133 -12.59 10.24 2.82
N ILE A 134 -12.18 11.14 1.92
CA ILE A 134 -12.44 11.01 0.48
C ILE A 134 -11.77 9.76 -0.09
N LEU A 135 -10.51 9.52 0.25
CA LEU A 135 -9.78 8.34 -0.20
C LEU A 135 -10.43 7.04 0.32
N CYS A 136 -10.79 6.99 1.61
CA CYS A 136 -11.49 5.84 2.18
C CYS A 136 -12.85 5.61 1.53
N ALA A 137 -13.68 6.64 1.40
CA ALA A 137 -15.01 6.52 0.82
C ALA A 137 -14.95 6.12 -0.67
N GLY A 138 -14.06 6.74 -1.45
CA GLY A 138 -13.84 6.39 -2.84
C GLY A 138 -13.36 4.96 -3.02
N SER A 139 -12.41 4.53 -2.19
CA SER A 139 -11.90 3.15 -2.21
C SER A 139 -12.98 2.12 -1.84
N LEU A 140 -13.77 2.39 -0.80
CA LEU A 140 -14.89 1.53 -0.43
C LEU A 140 -15.95 1.45 -1.54
N TRP A 141 -16.23 2.56 -2.21
CA TRP A 141 -17.12 2.57 -3.36
C TRP A 141 -16.58 1.69 -4.50
N VAL A 142 -15.30 1.79 -4.85
CA VAL A 142 -14.65 0.92 -5.86
C VAL A 142 -14.74 -0.54 -5.44
N LEU A 143 -14.37 -0.88 -4.19
CA LEU A 143 -14.43 -2.25 -3.68
C LEU A 143 -15.84 -2.83 -3.68
N SER A 144 -16.87 -2.00 -3.45
CA SER A 144 -18.27 -2.42 -3.57
C SER A 144 -18.66 -2.72 -5.03
N ARG A 145 -18.19 -1.90 -5.96
CA ARG A 145 -18.51 -2.05 -7.39
C ARG A 145 -17.79 -3.21 -8.05
N THR A 146 -16.60 -3.55 -7.60
CA THR A 146 -15.82 -4.71 -8.09
C THR A 146 -16.28 -6.04 -7.46
N GLY A 147 -17.17 -6.02 -6.47
CA GLY A 147 -17.61 -7.23 -5.76
C GLY A 147 -16.58 -7.76 -4.75
N ALA A 148 -15.44 -7.08 -4.58
CA ALA A 148 -14.37 -7.51 -3.70
C ALA A 148 -14.81 -7.62 -2.23
N LEU A 149 -15.72 -6.75 -1.77
CA LEU A 149 -16.29 -6.83 -0.41
C LEU A 149 -17.14 -8.09 -0.22
N GLY A 150 -17.93 -8.47 -1.21
CA GLY A 150 -18.76 -9.68 -1.18
C GLY A 150 -17.90 -10.94 -1.12
N SER A 151 -16.84 -11.01 -1.91
CA SER A 151 -15.91 -12.15 -1.93
C SER A 151 -15.15 -12.30 -0.59
N LEU A 152 -14.79 -11.21 0.07
CA LEU A 152 -14.21 -11.23 1.41
C LEU A 152 -15.22 -11.75 2.45
N ALA A 153 -16.45 -11.26 2.43
CA ALA A 153 -17.49 -11.70 3.35
C ALA A 153 -17.76 -13.22 3.24
N THR A 154 -17.80 -13.77 2.03
CA THR A 154 -17.97 -15.20 1.80
C THR A 154 -16.79 -16.06 2.26
N ARG A 155 -15.57 -15.54 2.19
CA ARG A 155 -14.35 -16.23 2.69
C ARG A 155 -14.24 -16.22 4.20
N LEU A 156 -14.82 -15.23 4.87
CA LEU A 156 -14.81 -15.07 6.34
C LEU A 156 -16.05 -15.69 7.01
N ASP A 157 -16.95 -16.29 6.25
CA ASP A 157 -18.14 -16.97 6.78
C ASP A 157 -17.72 -18.23 7.54
N PRO A 158 -17.89 -18.27 8.90
CA PRO A 158 -17.45 -19.40 9.70
C PRO A 158 -18.16 -20.72 9.35
N SER A 159 -19.35 -20.64 8.74
CA SER A 159 -20.12 -21.84 8.35
C SER A 159 -19.45 -22.63 7.21
N ARG A 160 -18.48 -22.03 6.51
CA ARG A 160 -17.75 -22.65 5.38
C ARG A 160 -16.35 -23.16 5.74
N ILE A 161 -15.90 -22.98 6.98
CA ILE A 161 -14.56 -23.40 7.44
C ILE A 161 -14.58 -24.83 8.00
N GLY A 162 -15.74 -25.46 8.06
CA GLY A 162 -15.97 -26.77 8.71
C GLY A 162 -16.20 -27.97 7.77
N ASP A 163 -16.06 -27.80 6.46
CA ASP A 163 -16.10 -28.86 5.45
C ASP A 163 -14.71 -29.01 4.81
#